data_c6b0ef84d5ac2e58393dd630648227ad
#
_entry.id   c6b0ef84d5ac2e58393dd630648227ad
#
_cell.length_a   1.000
_cell.length_b   1.000
_cell.length_c   1.000
_cell.angle_alpha   90.00
_cell.angle_beta   90.00
_cell.angle_gamma   90.00
#
_symmetry.space_group_name_H-M   'P 1'
#
loop_
_entity.id
_entity.type
_entity.pdbx_description
1 polymer ?
#
loop_
_entity_poly.entity_id
_entity_poly.type
_entity_poly.pdbx_seq_one_letter_code
_entity_poly.pdbx_strand_id
1 'polypeptide(L)'
;MKRYILGFILITLSMSNFAQTTNDVLNLLIKNKSITQAQADSVRAEASIRQQELDTHKKLFFATTARPFEMTGYTQVRYQFQQQTGKIDGFDIRRARLDFQGNVNRYFSYRLLTDFAGSPKILDAFAEIKIRDYLNFTIGEAKIPFSIENQVADRKLEMPDRSQVVEALVARSTDVIGNQNGRDLGFQVGGSLLKYANHYLLDYQIGLFNGAGINVADNNNNKDLAGRLVVHPTKLLGIGGSFYSGTGFYGTPTATNHVRNRTALELNYENRRLLLRSEYINGKDGAVNRSGWYAETGYFLIPAKFQLLLKYDTYDPNTAVLKNRTTDYVIAGTYHFNNWSKIQAAFTLIQKEGNTKTNNIGSIQYQITF
;
A
#
# COMPACT_ATOMS: atom_id res chain seq x y z
N MET A 1 -10.53 -50.01 41.78
CA MET A 1 -10.78 -48.88 40.87
C MET A 1 -11.08 -47.57 41.62
N LYS A 2 -10.22 -47.15 42.56
CA LYS A 2 -10.39 -45.89 43.33
C LYS A 2 -9.09 -45.10 43.53
N ARG A 3 -8.07 -45.32 42.73
CA ARG A 3 -6.74 -44.71 42.93
C ARG A 3 -6.25 -43.84 41.74
N TYR A 4 -7.06 -43.65 40.68
CA TYR A 4 -6.67 -42.87 39.49
C TYR A 4 -7.45 -41.54 39.30
N ILE A 5 -8.39 -41.22 40.22
CA ILE A 5 -9.18 -39.98 40.16
C ILE A 5 -8.49 -38.82 40.90
N LEU A 6 -7.53 -39.11 41.81
CA LEU A 6 -6.84 -38.07 42.58
C LEU A 6 -5.68 -37.42 41.82
N GLY A 7 -5.17 -38.05 40.76
CA GLY A 7 -4.06 -37.53 39.95
C GLY A 7 -4.46 -36.47 38.91
N PHE A 8 -5.73 -36.45 38.51
CA PHE A 8 -6.19 -35.53 37.46
C PHE A 8 -6.67 -34.15 37.98
N ILE A 9 -6.90 -34.04 39.30
CA ILE A 9 -7.35 -32.77 39.92
C ILE A 9 -6.18 -31.91 40.36
N LEU A 10 -4.94 -32.45 40.43
CA LEU A 10 -3.77 -31.69 40.84
C LEU A 10 -3.03 -30.98 39.68
N ILE A 11 -3.41 -31.23 38.42
CA ILE A 11 -2.77 -30.58 37.22
C ILE A 11 -3.51 -29.33 36.78
N THR A 12 -4.70 -29.05 37.29
CA THR A 12 -5.49 -27.87 36.88
C THR A 12 -5.38 -26.69 37.85
N LEU A 13 -4.51 -26.75 38.87
CA LEU A 13 -4.37 -25.68 39.87
C LEU A 13 -3.02 -24.93 39.83
N SER A 14 -2.25 -25.07 38.81
CA SER A 14 -1.03 -24.28 38.63
C SER A 14 -1.04 -23.64 37.26
N MET A 15 -1.48 -22.42 37.16
CA MET A 15 -1.09 -21.33 36.27
C MET A 15 -2.16 -20.25 36.18
N SER A 16 -2.55 -19.65 37.28
CA SER A 16 -3.00 -18.27 37.27
C SER A 16 -1.81 -17.38 37.66
N ASN A 17 -0.85 -17.28 36.74
CA ASN A 17 0.05 -16.11 36.78
C ASN A 17 -0.82 -14.90 36.40
N PHE A 18 -1.23 -14.15 37.42
CA PHE A 18 -1.72 -12.79 37.24
C PHE A 18 -0.54 -11.96 36.72
N ALA A 19 -0.30 -11.99 35.43
CA ALA A 19 0.50 -10.96 34.78
C ALA A 19 -0.29 -9.67 34.94
N GLN A 20 0.14 -8.81 35.86
CA GLN A 20 -0.33 -7.43 35.93
C GLN A 20 -0.17 -6.82 34.54
N THR A 21 -1.29 -6.47 33.91
CA THR A 21 -1.23 -5.89 32.57
C THR A 21 -0.64 -4.48 32.68
N THR A 22 0.05 -4.02 31.65
CA THR A 22 0.56 -2.63 31.56
C THR A 22 -0.55 -1.61 31.90
N ASN A 23 -1.80 -1.95 31.59
CA ASN A 23 -2.97 -1.12 31.92
C ASN A 23 -3.24 -1.01 33.42
N ASP A 24 -3.05 -2.08 34.18
CA ASP A 24 -3.27 -2.08 35.63
C ASP A 24 -2.22 -1.19 36.33
N VAL A 25 -0.98 -1.26 35.89
CA VAL A 25 0.12 -0.41 36.39
C VAL A 25 -0.15 1.06 36.05
N LEU A 26 -0.56 1.39 34.84
CA LEU A 26 -0.88 2.75 34.42
C LEU A 26 -2.09 3.30 35.21
N ASN A 27 -3.11 2.49 35.43
CA ASN A 27 -4.27 2.89 36.22
C ASN A 27 -3.90 3.17 37.70
N LEU A 28 -2.99 2.40 38.29
CA LEU A 28 -2.45 2.65 39.62
C LEU A 28 -1.66 3.96 39.69
N LEU A 29 -0.84 4.24 38.68
CA LEU A 29 -0.06 5.48 38.60
C LEU A 29 -0.95 6.73 38.46
N ILE A 30 -2.03 6.62 37.68
CA ILE A 30 -3.05 7.67 37.58
C ILE A 30 -3.74 7.89 38.94
N LYS A 31 -4.18 6.81 39.60
CA LYS A 31 -4.83 6.86 40.91
C LYS A 31 -3.94 7.50 41.97
N ASN A 32 -2.65 7.24 41.90
CA ASN A 32 -1.65 7.82 42.80
C ASN A 32 -1.20 9.23 42.36
N LYS A 33 -1.80 9.82 41.33
CA LYS A 33 -1.44 11.15 40.77
C LYS A 33 0.03 11.26 40.32
N SER A 34 0.70 10.13 40.07
CA SER A 34 2.08 10.10 39.62
C SER A 34 2.20 10.45 38.14
N ILE A 35 1.15 10.20 37.33
CA ILE A 35 1.03 10.58 35.92
C ILE A 35 -0.38 11.11 35.64
N THR A 36 -0.50 11.93 34.60
CA THR A 36 -1.78 12.39 34.09
C THR A 36 -2.44 11.34 33.18
N GLN A 37 -3.76 11.45 32.99
CA GLN A 37 -4.49 10.63 32.04
C GLN A 37 -3.88 10.73 30.65
N ALA A 38 -3.50 11.92 30.17
CA ALA A 38 -2.89 12.14 28.88
C ALA A 38 -1.52 11.42 28.73
N GLN A 39 -0.72 11.40 29.80
CA GLN A 39 0.55 10.68 29.82
C GLN A 39 0.32 9.16 29.76
N ALA A 40 -0.65 8.64 30.50
CA ALA A 40 -1.00 7.22 30.45
C ALA A 40 -1.52 6.81 29.06
N ASP A 41 -2.33 7.64 28.43
CA ASP A 41 -2.85 7.39 27.08
C ASP A 41 -1.74 7.43 26.02
N SER A 42 -0.73 8.29 26.21
CA SER A 42 0.47 8.29 25.36
C SER A 42 1.26 6.97 25.48
N VAL A 43 1.46 6.48 26.72
CA VAL A 43 2.17 5.20 26.96
C VAL A 43 1.36 4.01 26.42
N ARG A 44 0.02 4.02 26.57
CA ARG A 44 -0.83 2.98 25.97
C ARG A 44 -0.74 2.98 24.44
N ALA A 45 -0.73 4.16 23.83
CA ALA A 45 -0.56 4.30 22.39
C ALA A 45 0.80 3.80 21.93
N GLU A 46 1.88 4.12 22.65
CA GLU A 46 3.22 3.59 22.33
C GLU A 46 3.31 2.07 22.51
N ALA A 47 2.72 1.53 23.57
CA ALA A 47 2.66 0.09 23.79
C ALA A 47 1.85 -0.61 22.69
N SER A 48 0.74 -0.03 22.23
CA SER A 48 -0.06 -0.57 21.14
C SER A 48 0.68 -0.54 19.81
N ILE A 49 1.43 0.53 19.52
CA ILE A 49 2.27 0.64 18.32
C ILE A 49 3.39 -0.41 18.36
N ARG A 50 4.08 -0.56 19.51
CA ARG A 50 5.12 -1.59 19.67
C ARG A 50 4.55 -2.99 19.54
N GLN A 51 3.36 -3.24 20.13
CA GLN A 51 2.67 -4.52 19.97
C GLN A 51 2.27 -4.75 18.52
N GLN A 52 1.86 -3.70 17.81
CA GLN A 52 1.54 -3.73 16.38
C GLN A 52 2.77 -4.06 15.53
N GLU A 53 3.93 -3.50 15.86
CA GLU A 53 5.20 -3.87 15.22
C GLU A 53 5.55 -5.34 15.49
N LEU A 54 5.39 -5.82 16.72
CA LEU A 54 5.64 -7.22 17.10
C LEU A 54 4.64 -8.19 16.45
N ASP A 55 3.36 -7.84 16.39
CA ASP A 55 2.32 -8.69 15.80
C ASP A 55 2.34 -8.66 14.27
N THR A 56 2.89 -7.60 13.66
CA THR A 56 3.20 -7.59 12.22
C THR A 56 4.29 -8.62 11.89
N HIS A 57 5.07 -9.05 12.88
CA HIS A 57 6.06 -10.12 12.78
C HIS A 57 5.54 -11.50 13.21
N LYS A 58 4.36 -11.58 13.85
CA LYS A 58 3.66 -12.87 14.08
C LYS A 58 2.90 -13.27 12.84
N LYS A 59 3.63 -13.70 11.88
CA LYS A 59 3.16 -14.29 10.64
C LYS A 59 2.92 -15.80 10.87
N LEU A 60 1.95 -16.37 10.18
CA LEU A 60 1.72 -17.81 10.25
C LEU A 60 2.94 -18.54 9.65
N PHE A 61 3.79 -19.11 10.51
CA PHE A 61 4.92 -19.92 10.09
C PHE A 61 4.46 -21.39 9.95
N PHE A 62 4.42 -21.87 8.73
CA PHE A 62 4.40 -23.30 8.48
C PHE A 62 5.84 -23.78 8.41
N ALA A 63 6.36 -24.27 9.54
CA ALA A 63 7.68 -24.86 9.60
C ALA A 63 7.66 -26.25 8.96
N THR A 64 8.05 -26.35 7.71
CA THR A 64 8.65 -27.58 7.22
C THR A 64 10.13 -27.54 7.58
N THR A 65 10.71 -28.69 7.93
CA THR A 65 12.01 -28.88 8.61
C THR A 65 13.25 -28.23 7.99
N ALA A 66 13.15 -27.46 6.90
CA ALA A 66 14.30 -26.85 6.24
C ALA A 66 14.10 -25.42 5.74
N ARG A 67 12.86 -24.93 5.52
CA ARG A 67 12.65 -23.63 4.85
C ARG A 67 11.33 -22.99 5.34
N PRO A 68 11.40 -22.07 6.30
CA PRO A 68 10.20 -21.37 6.77
C PRO A 68 9.60 -20.55 5.62
N PHE A 69 8.33 -20.75 5.34
CA PHE A 69 7.55 -19.86 4.53
C PHE A 69 6.47 -19.20 5.38
N GLU A 70 6.06 -18.05 4.94
CA GLU A 70 5.09 -17.21 5.59
C GLU A 70 3.89 -17.05 4.68
N MET A 71 2.70 -17.31 5.23
CA MET A 71 1.44 -17.04 4.57
C MET A 71 0.69 -15.95 5.33
N THR A 72 0.33 -14.90 4.63
CA THR A 72 -0.53 -13.83 5.14
C THR A 72 -1.63 -13.56 4.12
N GLY A 73 -2.66 -12.86 4.54
CA GLY A 73 -3.71 -12.49 3.62
C GLY A 73 -4.55 -11.34 4.13
N TYR A 74 -5.38 -10.80 3.28
CA TYR A 74 -6.37 -9.83 3.68
C TYR A 74 -7.55 -9.78 2.72
N THR A 75 -8.69 -9.40 3.27
CA THR A 75 -9.91 -9.14 2.50
C THR A 75 -10.40 -7.73 2.77
N GLN A 76 -10.84 -7.05 1.71
CA GLN A 76 -11.49 -5.75 1.77
C GLN A 76 -12.89 -5.88 1.16
N VAL A 77 -13.91 -5.67 1.99
CA VAL A 77 -15.31 -5.57 1.57
C VAL A 77 -15.70 -4.10 1.62
N ARG A 78 -16.31 -3.61 0.58
CA ARG A 78 -16.68 -2.20 0.44
C ARG A 78 -18.16 -2.08 0.10
N TYR A 79 -18.81 -1.08 0.66
CA TYR A 79 -20.07 -0.52 0.16
C TYR A 79 -19.76 0.84 -0.47
N GLN A 80 -20.29 1.08 -1.65
CA GLN A 80 -20.09 2.34 -2.37
C GLN A 80 -21.43 2.89 -2.80
N PHE A 81 -21.63 4.19 -2.61
CA PHE A 81 -22.76 4.93 -3.15
C PHE A 81 -22.27 6.05 -4.07
N GLN A 82 -23.01 6.30 -5.17
CA GLN A 82 -22.62 7.20 -6.22
C GLN A 82 -23.79 8.06 -6.64
N GLN A 83 -23.58 9.38 -6.64
CA GLN A 83 -24.63 10.32 -7.11
C GLN A 83 -24.75 10.40 -8.63
N GLN A 84 -23.93 9.66 -9.37
CA GLN A 84 -23.94 9.69 -10.82
C GLN A 84 -25.14 8.91 -11.37
N THR A 85 -25.90 9.53 -12.29
CA THR A 85 -27.02 8.87 -13.00
C THR A 85 -26.56 7.60 -13.72
N GLY A 86 -27.25 6.49 -13.51
CA GLY A 86 -26.95 5.19 -14.12
C GLY A 86 -25.88 4.35 -13.40
N LYS A 87 -25.35 4.82 -12.29
CA LYS A 87 -24.53 4.01 -11.38
C LYS A 87 -25.38 3.40 -10.28
N ILE A 88 -25.04 2.21 -9.86
CA ILE A 88 -25.77 1.42 -8.86
C ILE A 88 -24.92 1.40 -7.57
N ASP A 89 -25.58 1.69 -6.46
CA ASP A 89 -24.98 1.54 -5.13
C ASP A 89 -24.92 0.07 -4.78
N GLY A 90 -23.86 -0.34 -4.06
CA GLY A 90 -23.78 -1.74 -3.67
C GLY A 90 -22.51 -2.15 -2.94
N PHE A 91 -22.53 -3.42 -2.56
CA PHE A 91 -21.37 -4.10 -1.97
C PHE A 91 -20.49 -4.72 -3.05
N ASP A 92 -19.16 -4.65 -2.85
CA ASP A 92 -18.18 -5.38 -3.63
C ASP A 92 -17.07 -5.96 -2.74
N ILE A 93 -16.46 -7.03 -3.20
CA ILE A 93 -15.19 -7.51 -2.68
C ILE A 93 -14.10 -6.80 -3.46
N ARG A 94 -13.53 -5.75 -2.86
CA ARG A 94 -12.53 -4.95 -3.53
C ARG A 94 -11.21 -5.69 -3.72
N ARG A 95 -10.79 -6.47 -2.70
CA ARG A 95 -9.59 -7.30 -2.71
C ARG A 95 -9.77 -8.51 -1.82
N ALA A 96 -9.24 -9.64 -2.28
CA ALA A 96 -9.17 -10.88 -1.51
C ALA A 96 -7.83 -11.54 -1.83
N ARG A 97 -6.80 -11.29 -1.00
CA ARG A 97 -5.42 -11.61 -1.33
C ARG A 97 -4.78 -12.60 -0.38
N LEU A 98 -4.01 -13.52 -0.95
CA LEU A 98 -3.08 -14.38 -0.25
C LEU A 98 -1.66 -14.06 -0.69
N ASP A 99 -0.76 -13.97 0.27
CA ASP A 99 0.64 -13.60 0.12
C ASP A 99 1.50 -14.71 0.73
N PHE A 100 2.25 -15.40 -0.12
CA PHE A 100 3.21 -16.43 0.26
C PHE A 100 4.61 -15.88 0.04
N GLN A 101 5.42 -15.85 1.09
CA GLN A 101 6.79 -15.39 0.96
C GLN A 101 7.72 -16.20 1.87
N GLY A 102 8.98 -16.27 1.50
CA GLY A 102 9.96 -16.99 2.30
C GLY A 102 11.39 -16.75 1.85
N ASN A 103 12.31 -17.20 2.71
CA ASN A 103 13.72 -17.15 2.43
C ASN A 103 14.20 -18.57 2.13
N VAL A 104 14.79 -18.79 0.95
CA VAL A 104 15.47 -20.05 0.62
C VAL A 104 16.76 -20.15 1.40
N ASN A 105 17.47 -19.05 1.55
CA ASN A 105 18.66 -18.90 2.39
C ASN A 105 18.86 -17.39 2.70
N ARG A 106 20.01 -17.01 3.28
CA ARG A 106 20.33 -15.62 3.67
C ARG A 106 20.39 -14.63 2.49
N TYR A 107 20.48 -15.11 1.24
CA TYR A 107 20.58 -14.27 0.05
C TYR A 107 19.37 -14.34 -0.83
N PHE A 108 18.64 -15.45 -0.83
CA PHE A 108 17.54 -15.73 -1.76
C PHE A 108 16.21 -15.72 -1.02
N SER A 109 15.30 -14.88 -1.47
CA SER A 109 13.90 -14.85 -1.06
C SER A 109 12.97 -14.97 -2.26
N TYR A 110 11.71 -15.26 -2.00
CA TYR A 110 10.67 -15.32 -3.02
C TYR A 110 9.37 -14.78 -2.47
N ARG A 111 8.50 -14.36 -3.38
CA ARG A 111 7.14 -13.95 -3.07
C ARG A 111 6.17 -14.39 -4.16
N LEU A 112 5.00 -14.88 -3.74
CA LEU A 112 3.85 -15.13 -4.57
C LEU A 112 2.63 -14.46 -3.94
N LEU A 113 2.10 -13.43 -4.59
CA LEU A 113 0.90 -12.71 -4.15
C LEU A 113 -0.20 -12.91 -5.18
N THR A 114 -1.34 -13.42 -4.75
CA THR A 114 -2.51 -13.67 -5.60
C THR A 114 -3.71 -12.85 -5.13
N ASP A 115 -4.48 -12.30 -6.05
CA ASP A 115 -5.77 -11.64 -5.78
C ASP A 115 -6.91 -12.51 -6.35
N PHE A 116 -7.87 -12.85 -5.50
CA PHE A 116 -9.02 -13.66 -5.84
C PHE A 116 -10.32 -12.85 -6.04
N ALA A 117 -10.24 -11.52 -5.86
CA ALA A 117 -11.38 -10.64 -6.11
C ALA A 117 -11.66 -10.53 -7.63
N GLY A 118 -12.85 -10.92 -8.04
CA GLY A 118 -13.20 -11.03 -9.46
C GLY A 118 -12.52 -12.20 -10.13
N SER A 119 -11.80 -11.97 -11.23
CA SER A 119 -10.98 -13.02 -11.86
C SER A 119 -9.66 -13.19 -11.13
N PRO A 120 -9.34 -14.41 -10.66
CA PRO A 120 -8.08 -14.67 -9.97
C PRO A 120 -6.87 -14.29 -10.84
N LYS A 121 -5.89 -13.62 -10.24
CA LYS A 121 -4.65 -13.21 -10.92
C LYS A 121 -3.47 -13.20 -9.97
N ILE A 122 -2.32 -13.51 -10.50
CA ILE A 122 -1.04 -13.33 -9.82
C ILE A 122 -0.72 -11.84 -9.86
N LEU A 123 -0.31 -11.26 -8.73
CA LEU A 123 0.15 -9.88 -8.65
C LEU A 123 1.67 -9.81 -8.52
N ASP A 124 2.24 -10.60 -7.62
CA ASP A 124 3.68 -10.72 -7.48
C ASP A 124 4.07 -12.19 -7.64
N ALA A 125 5.06 -12.47 -8.47
CA ALA A 125 5.69 -13.77 -8.62
C ALA A 125 7.17 -13.54 -8.94
N PHE A 126 7.99 -13.38 -7.92
CA PHE A 126 9.39 -13.04 -8.12
C PHE A 126 10.33 -13.77 -7.16
N ALA A 127 11.58 -13.87 -7.56
CA ALA A 127 12.72 -14.17 -6.71
C ALA A 127 13.56 -12.92 -6.50
N GLU A 128 14.05 -12.73 -5.26
CA GLU A 128 14.97 -11.66 -4.91
C GLU A 128 16.30 -12.25 -4.45
N ILE A 129 17.41 -11.66 -4.93
CA ILE A 129 18.77 -11.97 -4.52
C ILE A 129 19.34 -10.76 -3.79
N LYS A 130 19.45 -10.82 -2.49
CA LYS A 130 20.01 -9.76 -1.64
C LYS A 130 21.48 -10.03 -1.33
N ILE A 131 22.38 -9.35 -2.04
CA ILE A 131 23.82 -9.49 -1.83
C ILE A 131 24.27 -8.61 -0.66
N ARG A 132 23.81 -7.36 -0.66
CA ARG A 132 24.08 -6.35 0.38
C ARG A 132 22.88 -5.41 0.47
N ASP A 133 22.83 -4.57 1.49
CA ASP A 133 21.78 -3.54 1.61
C ASP A 133 21.76 -2.56 0.43
N TYR A 134 22.95 -2.32 -0.16
CA TYR A 134 23.09 -1.44 -1.32
C TYR A 134 22.94 -2.17 -2.66
N LEU A 135 22.76 -3.48 -2.70
CA LEU A 135 22.64 -4.24 -3.95
C LEU A 135 21.74 -5.45 -3.77
N ASN A 136 20.58 -5.39 -4.38
CA ASN A 136 19.64 -6.49 -4.54
C ASN A 136 19.17 -6.59 -5.99
N PHE A 137 18.77 -7.78 -6.39
CA PHE A 137 18.23 -8.10 -7.70
C PHE A 137 16.87 -8.74 -7.53
N THR A 138 15.90 -8.31 -8.31
CA THR A 138 14.56 -8.93 -8.34
C THR A 138 14.28 -9.37 -9.78
N ILE A 139 13.84 -10.62 -9.96
CA ILE A 139 13.43 -11.16 -11.24
C ILE A 139 12.06 -11.79 -11.13
N GLY A 140 11.18 -11.46 -12.05
CA GLY A 140 9.81 -11.95 -12.10
C GLY A 140 8.79 -10.83 -12.19
N GLU A 141 7.54 -11.16 -11.86
CA GLU A 141 6.44 -10.21 -11.84
C GLU A 141 6.40 -9.46 -10.51
N ALA A 142 6.61 -8.15 -10.57
CA ALA A 142 6.72 -7.29 -9.39
C ALA A 142 6.23 -5.87 -9.69
N LYS A 143 6.13 -5.04 -8.64
CA LYS A 143 5.82 -3.62 -8.82
C LYS A 143 6.90 -2.93 -9.63
N ILE A 144 6.46 -2.14 -10.61
CA ILE A 144 7.33 -1.22 -11.35
C ILE A 144 7.85 -0.16 -10.38
N PRO A 145 9.16 0.18 -10.38
CA PRO A 145 9.74 1.20 -9.50
C PRO A 145 9.39 2.62 -10.00
N PHE A 146 8.12 2.95 -9.91
CA PHE A 146 7.56 4.22 -10.33
C PHE A 146 6.39 4.59 -9.41
N SER A 147 6.30 5.86 -8.97
CA SER A 147 5.28 6.42 -8.08
C SER A 147 5.35 5.90 -6.63
N ILE A 148 5.36 6.81 -5.67
CA ILE A 148 5.35 6.46 -4.25
C ILE A 148 4.05 5.73 -3.88
N GLU A 149 2.89 6.21 -4.33
CA GLU A 149 1.62 5.57 -4.00
C GLU A 149 1.52 4.16 -4.61
N ASN A 150 2.22 3.88 -5.72
CA ASN A 150 2.35 2.53 -6.26
C ASN A 150 3.16 1.62 -5.34
N GLN A 151 4.23 2.13 -4.69
CA GLN A 151 5.07 1.34 -3.79
C GLN A 151 4.35 1.00 -2.47
N VAL A 152 3.39 1.81 -2.04
CA VAL A 152 2.57 1.51 -0.86
C VAL A 152 1.73 0.25 -1.11
N ALA A 153 1.78 -0.70 -0.18
CA ALA A 153 0.94 -1.90 -0.25
C ALA A 153 -0.54 -1.52 -0.08
N ASP A 154 -1.43 -2.13 -0.87
CA ASP A 154 -2.86 -1.77 -0.85
C ASP A 154 -3.52 -1.93 0.53
N ARG A 155 -3.07 -2.89 1.36
CA ARG A 155 -3.54 -3.06 2.74
C ARG A 155 -3.14 -1.93 3.67
N LYS A 156 -2.07 -1.18 3.31
CA LYS A 156 -1.52 -0.07 4.08
C LYS A 156 -2.01 1.29 3.60
N LEU A 157 -2.76 1.35 2.50
CA LEU A 157 -3.33 2.61 2.05
C LEU A 157 -4.18 3.22 3.16
N GLU A 158 -3.95 4.48 3.39
CA GLU A 158 -4.64 5.28 4.38
C GLU A 158 -6.07 5.60 3.90
N MET A 159 -6.22 5.89 2.62
CA MET A 159 -7.52 6.07 1.95
C MET A 159 -7.94 4.81 1.18
N PRO A 160 -9.25 4.56 1.02
CA PRO A 160 -9.74 3.41 0.26
C PRO A 160 -9.23 3.40 -1.18
N ASP A 161 -9.19 4.57 -1.82
CA ASP A 161 -8.86 4.71 -3.24
C ASP A 161 -7.57 5.50 -3.47
N ARG A 162 -6.83 5.07 -4.51
CA ARG A 162 -5.62 5.76 -4.99
C ARG A 162 -5.99 7.03 -5.74
N SER A 163 -4.99 7.85 -5.96
CA SER A 163 -5.13 9.10 -6.69
C SER A 163 -5.38 8.86 -8.17
N GLN A 164 -6.18 9.73 -8.80
CA GLN A 164 -6.57 9.62 -10.22
C GLN A 164 -5.35 9.53 -11.14
N VAL A 165 -4.34 10.38 -10.90
CA VAL A 165 -3.12 10.39 -11.70
C VAL A 165 -2.35 9.08 -11.60
N VAL A 166 -2.33 8.44 -10.42
CA VAL A 166 -1.70 7.13 -10.21
C VAL A 166 -2.50 6.03 -10.89
N GLU A 167 -3.83 6.06 -10.81
CA GLU A 167 -4.69 5.11 -11.52
C GLU A 167 -4.56 5.23 -13.05
N ALA A 168 -4.30 6.43 -13.58
CA ALA A 168 -4.20 6.69 -15.01
C ALA A 168 -2.79 6.49 -15.61
N LEU A 169 -1.72 6.71 -14.83
CA LEU A 169 -0.37 6.78 -15.39
C LEU A 169 0.61 5.74 -14.81
N VAL A 170 0.14 4.83 -13.94
CA VAL A 170 1.00 3.86 -13.27
C VAL A 170 0.53 2.42 -13.51
N ALA A 171 0.18 2.10 -14.74
CA ALA A 171 -0.31 0.77 -15.16
C ALA A 171 -1.47 0.29 -14.24
N ARG A 172 -2.46 1.15 -13.97
CA ARG A 172 -3.60 0.87 -13.10
C ARG A 172 -4.92 1.03 -13.85
N SER A 173 -6.03 1.11 -13.13
CA SER A 173 -7.39 0.92 -13.63
C SER A 173 -7.75 1.74 -14.87
N THR A 174 -7.23 2.95 -15.00
CA THR A 174 -7.50 3.88 -16.12
C THR A 174 -6.28 4.16 -17.01
N ASP A 175 -5.21 3.37 -16.86
CA ASP A 175 -4.05 3.45 -17.77
C ASP A 175 -4.42 2.91 -19.17
N VAL A 176 -3.74 3.39 -20.19
CA VAL A 176 -3.97 3.00 -21.60
C VAL A 176 -3.74 1.52 -21.88
N ILE A 177 -2.91 0.84 -21.07
CA ILE A 177 -2.69 -0.62 -21.14
C ILE A 177 -3.63 -1.40 -20.20
N GLY A 178 -4.61 -0.72 -19.58
CA GLY A 178 -5.54 -1.31 -18.63
C GLY A 178 -4.94 -1.55 -17.23
N ASN A 179 -5.70 -2.25 -16.39
CA ASN A 179 -5.35 -2.45 -14.98
C ASN A 179 -4.33 -3.57 -14.78
N GLN A 180 -3.08 -3.20 -14.61
CA GLN A 180 -1.96 -4.07 -14.29
C GLN A 180 -1.54 -3.99 -12.82
N ASN A 181 -2.33 -3.34 -11.97
CA ASN A 181 -2.04 -3.11 -10.54
C ASN A 181 -0.67 -2.49 -10.26
N GLY A 182 -0.12 -1.71 -11.21
CA GLY A 182 1.20 -1.07 -11.11
C GLY A 182 2.37 -2.05 -11.19
N ARG A 183 2.20 -3.16 -11.90
CA ARG A 183 3.16 -4.27 -11.98
C ARG A 183 3.47 -4.65 -13.40
N ASP A 184 4.58 -5.35 -13.56
CA ASP A 184 4.99 -5.94 -14.83
C ASP A 184 6.02 -7.05 -14.59
N LEU A 185 6.24 -7.89 -15.60
CA LEU A 185 7.27 -8.91 -15.62
C LEU A 185 8.60 -8.30 -16.06
N GLY A 186 9.65 -8.51 -15.27
CA GLY A 186 10.96 -7.94 -15.60
C GLY A 186 12.08 -8.30 -14.63
N PHE A 187 13.11 -7.51 -14.71
CA PHE A 187 14.30 -7.58 -13.87
C PHE A 187 14.60 -6.20 -13.27
N GLN A 188 14.89 -6.16 -11.98
CA GLN A 188 15.18 -4.93 -11.24
C GLN A 188 16.46 -5.06 -10.44
N VAL A 189 17.16 -3.95 -10.29
CA VAL A 189 18.31 -3.77 -9.39
C VAL A 189 17.99 -2.62 -8.47
N GLY A 190 18.27 -2.76 -7.18
CA GLY A 190 18.02 -1.70 -6.21
C GLY A 190 18.83 -1.87 -4.93
N GLY A 191 18.66 -0.91 -4.04
CA GLY A 191 19.31 -0.92 -2.75
C GLY A 191 19.29 0.43 -2.05
N SER A 192 19.88 0.46 -0.87
CA SER A 192 19.99 1.63 -0.02
C SER A 192 21.45 2.00 0.20
N LEU A 193 21.78 3.27 0.01
CA LEU A 193 23.14 3.80 0.03
C LEU A 193 23.30 4.87 1.12
N LEU A 194 24.55 5.16 1.46
CA LEU A 194 24.93 6.27 2.34
C LEU A 194 24.26 6.16 3.72
N LYS A 195 24.60 5.10 4.46
CA LYS A 195 24.09 4.90 5.83
C LYS A 195 24.59 6.01 6.76
N TYR A 196 23.64 6.77 7.33
CA TYR A 196 23.90 7.81 8.31
C TYR A 196 23.13 7.53 9.59
N ALA A 197 23.83 7.43 10.71
CA ALA A 197 23.25 7.02 11.98
C ALA A 197 22.42 5.72 11.83
N ASN A 198 21.10 5.80 11.98
CA ASN A 198 20.20 4.65 11.96
C ASN A 198 19.30 4.60 10.71
N HIS A 199 19.64 5.27 9.61
CA HIS A 199 18.89 5.22 8.35
C HIS A 199 19.83 5.34 7.14
N TYR A 200 19.33 4.97 5.97
CA TYR A 200 19.99 5.22 4.69
C TYR A 200 19.50 6.55 4.13
N LEU A 201 20.43 7.33 3.55
CA LEU A 201 20.12 8.64 2.97
C LEU A 201 19.56 8.53 1.56
N LEU A 202 19.80 7.40 0.87
CA LEU A 202 19.44 7.25 -0.52
C LEU A 202 18.94 5.84 -0.80
N ASP A 203 17.73 5.74 -1.37
CA ASP A 203 17.18 4.52 -1.94
C ASP A 203 17.11 4.66 -3.45
N TYR A 204 17.54 3.62 -4.18
CA TYR A 204 17.45 3.58 -5.63
C TYR A 204 16.88 2.26 -6.11
N GLN A 205 16.20 2.29 -7.24
CA GLN A 205 15.70 1.12 -7.94
C GLN A 205 15.62 1.42 -9.42
N ILE A 206 16.09 0.50 -10.26
CA ILE A 206 16.02 0.59 -11.72
C ILE A 206 15.68 -0.80 -12.27
N GLY A 207 14.88 -0.88 -13.33
CA GLY A 207 14.49 -2.16 -13.90
C GLY A 207 14.09 -2.09 -15.36
N LEU A 208 14.18 -3.24 -16.01
CA LEU A 208 13.73 -3.50 -17.37
C LEU A 208 12.52 -4.42 -17.32
N PHE A 209 11.47 -4.06 -18.06
CA PHE A 209 10.18 -4.73 -18.06
C PHE A 209 9.68 -5.02 -19.46
N ASN A 210 8.72 -5.94 -19.60
CA ASN A 210 8.08 -6.23 -20.86
C ASN A 210 7.19 -5.08 -21.39
N GLY A 211 6.61 -4.26 -20.49
CA GLY A 211 5.65 -3.22 -20.87
C GLY A 211 4.22 -3.72 -21.11
N ALA A 212 4.02 -5.03 -21.04
CA ALA A 212 2.74 -5.69 -21.34
C ALA A 212 1.81 -5.82 -20.13
N GLY A 213 2.35 -5.70 -18.91
CA GLY A 213 1.62 -5.85 -17.65
C GLY A 213 1.65 -7.25 -17.07
N ILE A 214 0.71 -7.56 -16.16
CA ILE A 214 0.71 -8.82 -15.40
C ILE A 214 0.09 -9.98 -16.15
N ASN A 215 0.62 -11.20 -15.90
CA ASN A 215 0.09 -12.49 -16.36
C ASN A 215 0.00 -12.61 -17.89
N VAL A 216 0.77 -11.84 -18.62
CA VAL A 216 0.82 -11.88 -20.08
C VAL A 216 2.26 -11.98 -20.58
N ALA A 217 2.43 -12.66 -21.70
CA ALA A 217 3.70 -12.64 -22.43
C ALA A 217 3.93 -11.27 -23.05
N ASP A 218 5.18 -10.98 -23.40
CA ASP A 218 5.53 -9.77 -24.14
C ASP A 218 4.71 -9.68 -25.44
N ASN A 219 4.13 -8.51 -25.67
CA ASN A 219 3.26 -8.24 -26.82
C ASN A 219 3.93 -7.37 -27.89
N ASN A 220 5.21 -7.00 -27.69
CA ASN A 220 6.05 -6.30 -28.63
C ASN A 220 7.53 -6.62 -28.34
N ASN A 221 8.45 -6.22 -29.20
CA ASN A 221 9.88 -6.51 -29.00
C ASN A 221 10.63 -5.43 -28.20
N ASN A 222 9.92 -4.41 -27.70
CA ASN A 222 10.52 -3.35 -26.93
C ASN A 222 10.55 -3.74 -25.42
N LYS A 223 11.53 -3.19 -24.72
CA LYS A 223 11.60 -3.29 -23.27
C LYS A 223 11.48 -1.92 -22.67
N ASP A 224 10.70 -1.85 -21.60
CA ASP A 224 10.44 -0.61 -20.90
C ASP A 224 11.43 -0.45 -19.74
N LEU A 225 12.00 0.73 -19.61
CA LEU A 225 12.94 1.09 -18.54
C LEU A 225 12.22 1.94 -17.50
N ALA A 226 12.30 1.54 -16.24
CA ALA A 226 11.80 2.35 -15.13
C ALA A 226 12.84 2.50 -14.04
N GLY A 227 12.81 3.65 -13.35
CA GLY A 227 13.69 3.89 -12.22
C GLY A 227 13.11 4.88 -11.24
N ARG A 228 13.52 4.75 -9.98
CA ARG A 228 13.11 5.58 -8.86
C ARG A 228 14.31 5.84 -7.95
N LEU A 229 14.44 7.08 -7.49
CA LEU A 229 15.46 7.54 -6.56
C LEU A 229 14.79 8.35 -5.46
N VAL A 230 15.09 8.03 -4.20
CA VAL A 230 14.55 8.74 -3.03
C VAL A 230 15.67 9.13 -2.10
N VAL A 231 15.73 10.40 -1.73
CA VAL A 231 16.62 10.94 -0.71
C VAL A 231 15.86 11.03 0.61
N HIS A 232 16.48 10.58 1.69
CA HIS A 232 15.93 10.62 3.05
C HIS A 232 16.78 11.54 3.94
N PRO A 233 16.56 12.86 3.93
CA PRO A 233 17.29 13.80 4.80
C PRO A 233 17.11 13.46 6.28
N THR A 234 15.97 12.86 6.63
CA THR A 234 15.66 12.29 7.93
C THR A 234 14.94 10.95 7.75
N LYS A 235 14.79 10.17 8.82
CA LYS A 235 13.99 8.92 8.80
C LYS A 235 12.52 9.13 8.44
N LEU A 236 12.01 10.33 8.62
CA LEU A 236 10.60 10.66 8.48
C LEU A 236 10.28 11.31 7.13
N LEU A 237 11.29 11.85 6.44
CA LEU A 237 11.13 12.61 5.21
C LEU A 237 11.81 11.90 4.05
N GLY A 238 11.05 11.60 3.01
CA GLY A 238 11.53 11.14 1.71
C GLY A 238 11.17 12.14 0.62
N ILE A 239 12.13 12.49 -0.20
CA ILE A 239 11.96 13.32 -1.40
C ILE A 239 12.55 12.55 -2.56
N GLY A 240 11.78 12.33 -3.61
CA GLY A 240 12.23 11.48 -4.68
C GLY A 240 11.69 11.87 -6.05
N GLY A 241 12.16 11.13 -7.03
CA GLY A 241 11.67 11.18 -8.38
C GLY A 241 11.74 9.81 -9.04
N SER A 242 10.90 9.63 -10.04
CA SER A 242 10.87 8.41 -10.81
C SER A 242 10.62 8.70 -12.29
N PHE A 243 11.06 7.77 -13.14
CA PHE A 243 10.83 7.81 -14.57
C PHE A 243 10.42 6.44 -15.08
N TYR A 244 9.69 6.46 -16.18
CA TYR A 244 9.34 5.29 -16.98
C TYR A 244 9.43 5.67 -18.45
N SER A 245 10.15 4.89 -19.23
CA SER A 245 10.33 5.07 -20.67
C SER A 245 10.04 3.76 -21.37
N GLY A 246 9.02 3.74 -22.21
CA GLY A 246 8.60 2.50 -22.82
C GLY A 246 7.62 2.65 -23.98
N THR A 247 7.05 1.50 -24.35
CA THR A 247 6.13 1.35 -25.46
C THR A 247 4.92 0.52 -25.05
N GLY A 248 3.73 1.12 -25.02
CA GLY A 248 2.48 0.41 -24.77
C GLY A 248 1.88 -0.10 -26.08
N PHE A 249 1.38 -1.33 -26.07
CA PHE A 249 0.64 -1.92 -27.19
C PHE A 249 -0.85 -1.80 -26.92
N TYR A 250 -1.52 -0.79 -27.52
CA TYR A 250 -2.94 -0.49 -27.30
C TYR A 250 -3.57 0.21 -28.53
N GLY A 251 -4.88 0.37 -28.50
CA GLY A 251 -5.66 1.04 -29.53
C GLY A 251 -6.91 0.27 -29.96
N THR A 252 -7.86 0.96 -30.59
CA THR A 252 -9.11 0.40 -31.12
C THR A 252 -9.38 0.99 -32.50
N PRO A 253 -9.75 0.20 -33.54
CA PRO A 253 -10.06 -1.23 -33.51
C PRO A 253 -8.83 -2.15 -33.49
N THR A 254 -7.64 -1.65 -33.83
CA THR A 254 -6.40 -2.45 -33.88
C THR A 254 -5.38 -1.85 -32.96
N ALA A 255 -4.82 -2.67 -32.05
CA ALA A 255 -3.76 -2.24 -31.17
C ALA A 255 -2.45 -2.07 -31.97
N THR A 256 -1.69 -1.03 -31.65
CA THR A 256 -0.38 -0.71 -32.22
C THR A 256 0.56 -0.20 -31.13
N ASN A 257 1.84 -0.15 -31.44
CA ASN A 257 2.86 0.35 -30.51
C ASN A 257 2.80 1.88 -30.41
N HIS A 258 2.72 2.40 -29.19
CA HIS A 258 2.74 3.82 -28.89
C HIS A 258 3.75 4.14 -27.79
N VAL A 259 4.40 5.27 -27.89
CA VAL A 259 5.25 5.79 -26.80
C VAL A 259 4.44 5.85 -25.51
N ARG A 260 5.03 5.38 -24.43
CA ARG A 260 4.46 5.40 -23.08
C ARG A 260 5.53 5.84 -22.09
N ASN A 261 5.67 7.16 -21.91
CA ASN A 261 6.69 7.75 -21.03
C ASN A 261 6.05 8.43 -19.82
N ARG A 262 6.70 8.36 -18.68
CA ARG A 262 6.27 8.96 -17.42
C ARG A 262 7.45 9.59 -16.69
N THR A 263 7.17 10.67 -15.96
CA THR A 263 8.08 11.25 -14.96
C THR A 263 7.28 11.61 -13.73
N ALA A 264 7.86 11.45 -12.54
CA ALA A 264 7.21 11.82 -11.29
C ALA A 264 8.19 12.47 -10.32
N LEU A 265 7.66 13.39 -9.51
CA LEU A 265 8.31 13.95 -8.34
C LEU A 265 7.44 13.62 -7.13
N GLU A 266 8.06 13.24 -6.02
CA GLU A 266 7.37 12.75 -4.84
C GLU A 266 7.93 13.33 -3.54
N LEU A 267 7.05 13.50 -2.58
CA LEU A 267 7.36 13.89 -1.21
C LEU A 267 6.54 13.04 -0.26
N ASN A 268 7.19 12.49 0.76
CA ASN A 268 6.53 11.78 1.85
C ASN A 268 7.15 12.19 3.17
N TYR A 269 6.29 12.63 4.09
CA TYR A 269 6.64 12.80 5.49
C TYR A 269 5.68 12.00 6.35
N GLU A 270 6.21 11.12 7.16
CA GLU A 270 5.39 10.28 8.02
C GLU A 270 6.02 10.14 9.40
N ASN A 271 5.24 10.43 10.42
CA ASN A 271 5.56 10.14 11.81
C ASN A 271 4.38 9.41 12.48
N ARG A 272 4.48 9.17 13.79
CA ARG A 272 3.44 8.45 14.54
C ARG A 272 2.04 9.09 14.51
N ARG A 273 1.91 10.37 14.17
CA ARG A 273 0.65 11.10 14.19
C ARG A 273 0.28 11.73 12.86
N LEU A 274 1.26 12.15 12.09
CA LEU A 274 1.07 12.94 10.89
C LEU A 274 1.63 12.22 9.68
N LEU A 275 0.82 12.08 8.64
CA LEU A 275 1.20 11.73 7.28
C LEU A 275 1.04 12.97 6.40
N LEU A 276 2.05 13.26 5.60
CA LEU A 276 1.97 14.18 4.46
C LEU A 276 2.56 13.46 3.26
N ARG A 277 1.79 13.32 2.20
CA ARG A 277 2.24 12.70 0.95
C ARG A 277 1.76 13.53 -0.23
N SER A 278 2.64 13.74 -1.20
CA SER A 278 2.31 14.42 -2.44
C SER A 278 3.12 13.85 -3.58
N GLU A 279 2.53 13.83 -4.75
CA GLU A 279 3.20 13.38 -5.97
C GLU A 279 2.65 14.16 -7.16
N TYR A 280 3.54 14.56 -8.05
CA TYR A 280 3.23 15.10 -9.38
C TYR A 280 3.69 14.09 -10.43
N ILE A 281 2.80 13.72 -11.35
CA ILE A 281 3.11 12.81 -12.45
C ILE A 281 2.77 13.48 -13.77
N ASN A 282 3.72 13.41 -14.71
CA ASN A 282 3.56 13.78 -16.09
C ASN A 282 3.71 12.52 -16.97
N GLY A 283 2.87 12.38 -17.98
CA GLY A 283 2.85 11.24 -18.87
C GLY A 283 2.62 11.62 -20.32
N LYS A 284 3.19 10.79 -21.21
CA LYS A 284 2.95 10.86 -22.66
C LYS A 284 2.53 9.49 -23.18
N ASP A 285 1.34 9.43 -23.80
CA ASP A 285 0.78 8.24 -24.45
C ASP A 285 0.56 8.54 -25.93
N GLY A 286 1.46 8.03 -26.77
CA GLY A 286 1.49 8.40 -28.20
C GLY A 286 1.69 9.90 -28.36
N ALA A 287 0.68 10.58 -28.91
CA ALA A 287 0.68 12.04 -29.08
C ALA A 287 0.05 12.80 -27.91
N VAL A 288 -0.58 12.10 -26.93
CA VAL A 288 -1.34 12.74 -25.85
C VAL A 288 -0.43 12.95 -24.63
N ASN A 289 -0.31 14.20 -24.19
CA ASN A 289 0.32 14.55 -22.93
C ASN A 289 -0.74 14.61 -21.82
N ARG A 290 -0.40 14.05 -20.66
CA ARG A 290 -1.25 13.92 -19.49
C ARG A 290 -0.51 14.40 -18.26
N SER A 291 -1.20 14.97 -17.29
CA SER A 291 -0.57 15.34 -16.03
C SER A 291 -1.55 15.35 -14.88
N GLY A 292 -1.04 15.23 -13.69
CA GLY A 292 -1.83 15.38 -12.47
C GLY A 292 -0.95 15.38 -11.23
N TRP A 293 -1.55 15.74 -10.12
CA TRP A 293 -0.88 15.70 -8.84
C TRP A 293 -1.89 15.52 -7.73
N TYR A 294 -1.42 15.01 -6.63
CA TYR A 294 -2.20 14.95 -5.41
C TYR A 294 -1.38 15.39 -4.20
N ALA A 295 -2.07 15.85 -3.19
CA ALA A 295 -1.55 16.04 -1.85
C ALA A 295 -2.53 15.44 -0.84
N GLU A 296 -2.03 14.56 0.02
CA GLU A 296 -2.80 13.98 1.10
C GLU A 296 -2.16 14.26 2.46
N THR A 297 -3.01 14.44 3.45
CA THR A 297 -2.61 14.54 4.85
C THR A 297 -3.49 13.63 5.69
N GLY A 298 -2.88 13.00 6.68
CA GLY A 298 -3.57 12.18 7.67
C GLY A 298 -3.08 12.51 9.07
N TYR A 299 -4.01 12.70 10.00
CA TYR A 299 -3.67 12.97 11.39
C TYR A 299 -4.41 12.03 12.32
N PHE A 300 -3.66 11.35 13.20
CA PHE A 300 -4.25 10.52 14.25
C PHE A 300 -4.81 11.39 15.37
N LEU A 301 -6.13 11.57 15.36
CA LEU A 301 -6.86 12.22 16.46
C LEU A 301 -6.78 11.37 17.73
N ILE A 302 -6.95 10.06 17.60
CA ILE A 302 -6.70 9.08 18.65
C ILE A 302 -5.51 8.23 18.18
N PRO A 303 -4.34 8.34 18.84
CA PRO A 303 -3.13 7.64 18.41
C PRO A 303 -3.36 6.15 18.14
N ALA A 304 -2.89 5.68 17.01
CA ALA A 304 -3.02 4.31 16.52
C ALA A 304 -4.46 3.76 16.39
N LYS A 305 -5.49 4.60 16.61
CA LYS A 305 -6.89 4.17 16.54
C LYS A 305 -7.71 4.92 15.52
N PHE A 306 -7.74 6.25 15.58
CA PHE A 306 -8.58 7.02 14.66
C PHE A 306 -7.77 8.09 13.94
N GLN A 307 -7.72 7.96 12.63
CA GLN A 307 -7.04 8.87 11.72
C GLN A 307 -8.07 9.61 10.86
N LEU A 308 -7.97 10.93 10.83
CA LEU A 308 -8.69 11.78 9.89
C LEU A 308 -7.76 12.09 8.71
N LEU A 309 -8.31 12.04 7.49
CA LEU A 309 -7.53 12.21 6.27
C LEU A 309 -8.22 13.21 5.35
N LEU A 310 -7.41 14.00 4.66
CA LEU A 310 -7.83 14.91 3.59
C LEU A 310 -6.94 14.68 2.38
N LYS A 311 -7.52 14.73 1.18
CA LYS A 311 -6.76 14.66 -0.07
C LYS A 311 -7.35 15.65 -1.08
N TYR A 312 -6.45 16.37 -1.74
CA TYR A 312 -6.69 17.07 -2.99
C TYR A 312 -6.03 16.26 -4.11
N ASP A 313 -6.76 15.98 -5.17
CA ASP A 313 -6.30 15.13 -6.26
C ASP A 313 -6.82 15.69 -7.58
N THR A 314 -5.94 15.94 -8.53
CA THR A 314 -6.31 16.52 -9.82
C THR A 314 -5.59 15.83 -10.96
N TYR A 315 -6.32 15.58 -12.04
CA TYR A 315 -5.83 14.91 -13.22
C TYR A 315 -6.37 15.55 -14.50
N ASP A 316 -5.45 15.79 -15.43
CA ASP A 316 -5.71 16.28 -16.78
C ASP A 316 -5.41 15.17 -17.79
N PRO A 317 -6.42 14.55 -18.39
CA PRO A 317 -6.24 13.42 -19.30
C PRO A 317 -5.67 13.81 -20.68
N ASN A 318 -5.67 15.10 -21.02
CA ASN A 318 -5.05 15.62 -22.25
C ASN A 318 -4.80 17.12 -22.11
N THR A 319 -3.58 17.49 -21.81
CA THR A 319 -3.17 18.89 -21.55
C THR A 319 -3.35 19.83 -22.74
N ALA A 320 -3.57 19.31 -23.93
CA ALA A 320 -3.88 20.12 -25.14
C ALA A 320 -5.38 20.46 -25.26
N VAL A 321 -6.24 19.85 -24.44
CA VAL A 321 -7.70 20.06 -24.47
C VAL A 321 -8.11 20.89 -23.26
N LEU A 322 -8.77 22.00 -23.49
CA LEU A 322 -9.26 22.86 -22.41
C LEU A 322 -10.49 22.25 -21.73
N LYS A 323 -10.64 22.50 -20.44
CA LYS A 323 -11.83 22.15 -19.63
C LYS A 323 -12.10 20.64 -19.55
N ASN A 324 -11.05 19.82 -19.50
CA ASN A 324 -11.18 18.36 -19.38
C ASN A 324 -10.63 17.82 -18.05
N ARG A 325 -10.05 18.66 -17.21
CA ARG A 325 -9.47 18.31 -15.92
C ARG A 325 -10.55 17.86 -14.94
N THR A 326 -10.22 16.86 -14.14
CA THR A 326 -11.03 16.40 -13.01
C THR A 326 -10.28 16.65 -11.72
N THR A 327 -10.97 17.18 -10.72
CA THR A 327 -10.42 17.44 -9.38
C THR A 327 -11.32 16.77 -8.34
N ASP A 328 -10.69 15.99 -7.45
CA ASP A 328 -11.34 15.34 -6.33
C ASP A 328 -10.88 15.96 -5.01
N TYR A 329 -11.85 16.30 -4.18
CA TYR A 329 -11.64 16.67 -2.78
C TYR A 329 -12.13 15.51 -1.92
N VAL A 330 -11.23 14.88 -1.20
CA VAL A 330 -11.56 13.70 -0.41
C VAL A 330 -11.41 14.00 1.07
N ILE A 331 -12.43 13.68 1.85
CA ILE A 331 -12.37 13.56 3.29
C ILE A 331 -12.57 12.10 3.66
N ALA A 332 -11.72 11.58 4.53
CA ALA A 332 -11.82 10.19 4.98
C ALA A 332 -11.49 10.04 6.47
N GLY A 333 -12.05 8.99 7.07
CA GLY A 333 -11.73 8.55 8.41
C GLY A 333 -11.39 7.08 8.43
N THR A 334 -10.30 6.72 9.10
CA THR A 334 -9.90 5.33 9.32
C THR A 334 -9.89 5.01 10.80
N TYR A 335 -10.66 3.99 11.20
CA TYR A 335 -10.67 3.49 12.57
C TYR A 335 -10.06 2.08 12.60
N HIS A 336 -8.99 1.94 13.37
CA HIS A 336 -8.31 0.68 13.64
C HIS A 336 -8.90 0.03 14.89
N PHE A 337 -9.62 -1.07 14.74
CA PHE A 337 -10.10 -1.87 15.88
C PHE A 337 -8.93 -2.52 16.61
N ASN A 338 -7.97 -3.00 15.82
CA ASN A 338 -6.75 -3.68 16.24
C ASN A 338 -5.77 -3.74 15.03
N ASN A 339 -4.68 -4.49 15.16
CA ASN A 339 -3.63 -4.59 14.14
C ASN A 339 -4.05 -5.34 12.87
N TRP A 340 -5.10 -6.15 12.96
CA TRP A 340 -5.57 -6.99 11.86
C TRP A 340 -6.91 -6.53 11.27
N SER A 341 -7.58 -5.52 11.87
CA SER A 341 -8.85 -5.04 11.31
C SER A 341 -9.01 -3.52 11.40
N LYS A 342 -9.53 -2.94 10.35
CA LYS A 342 -9.87 -1.50 10.24
C LYS A 342 -11.14 -1.29 9.42
N ILE A 343 -11.81 -0.18 9.70
CA ILE A 343 -12.88 0.37 8.87
C ILE A 343 -12.44 1.74 8.36
N GLN A 344 -12.72 2.00 7.10
CA GLN A 344 -12.40 3.25 6.42
C GLN A 344 -13.70 3.79 5.80
N ALA A 345 -13.99 5.06 6.05
CA ALA A 345 -15.09 5.76 5.38
C ALA A 345 -14.51 6.95 4.63
N ALA A 346 -14.92 7.16 3.39
CA ALA A 346 -14.47 8.26 2.56
C ALA A 346 -15.63 8.89 1.80
N PHE A 347 -15.54 10.20 1.62
CA PHE A 347 -16.45 10.96 0.75
C PHE A 347 -15.63 11.81 -0.21
N THR A 348 -15.90 11.66 -1.49
CA THR A 348 -15.18 12.31 -2.58
C THR A 348 -16.14 13.26 -3.30
N LEU A 349 -15.81 14.55 -3.30
CA LEU A 349 -16.42 15.57 -4.13
C LEU A 349 -15.66 15.63 -5.46
N ILE A 350 -16.31 15.28 -6.55
CA ILE A 350 -15.71 15.23 -7.88
C ILE A 350 -16.15 16.46 -8.67
N GLN A 351 -15.17 17.28 -9.08
CA GLN A 351 -15.38 18.42 -9.94
C GLN A 351 -14.71 18.18 -11.28
N LYS A 352 -15.50 18.13 -12.34
CA LYS A 352 -15.00 18.04 -13.71
C LYS A 352 -15.17 19.38 -14.41
N GLU A 353 -14.08 19.93 -14.93
CA GLU A 353 -14.14 21.17 -15.72
C GLU A 353 -15.11 21.03 -16.88
N GLY A 354 -15.91 22.08 -17.13
CA GLY A 354 -16.93 22.08 -18.19
C GLY A 354 -18.18 21.25 -17.90
N ASN A 355 -18.31 20.61 -16.73
CA ASN A 355 -19.49 19.84 -16.34
C ASN A 355 -20.04 20.36 -15.00
N THR A 356 -21.33 20.67 -14.98
CA THR A 356 -22.03 21.14 -13.77
C THR A 356 -22.67 19.99 -12.95
N LYS A 357 -22.64 18.74 -13.47
CA LYS A 357 -23.20 17.59 -12.77
C LYS A 357 -22.26 17.15 -11.64
N THR A 358 -22.83 16.97 -10.47
CA THR A 358 -22.11 16.40 -9.32
C THR A 358 -22.02 14.88 -9.48
N ASN A 359 -20.81 14.34 -9.30
CA ASN A 359 -20.54 12.90 -9.38
C ASN A 359 -19.92 12.42 -8.06
N ASN A 360 -20.49 12.83 -6.94
CA ASN A 360 -19.93 12.51 -5.62
C ASN A 360 -20.00 11.02 -5.34
N ILE A 361 -18.97 10.53 -4.65
CA ILE A 361 -18.83 9.13 -4.26
C ILE A 361 -18.61 9.05 -2.76
N GLY A 362 -19.41 8.22 -2.10
CA GLY A 362 -19.13 7.82 -0.73
C GLY A 362 -18.79 6.34 -0.68
N SER A 363 -17.89 5.97 0.21
CA SER A 363 -17.52 4.58 0.40
C SER A 363 -17.28 4.25 1.87
N ILE A 364 -17.65 3.02 2.24
CA ILE A 364 -17.31 2.43 3.53
C ILE A 364 -16.64 1.09 3.23
N GLN A 365 -15.41 0.91 3.71
CA GLN A 365 -14.61 -0.30 3.48
C GLN A 365 -14.19 -0.90 4.82
N TYR A 366 -14.46 -2.20 4.97
CA TYR A 366 -13.92 -2.98 6.07
C TYR A 366 -12.78 -3.85 5.59
N GLN A 367 -11.69 -3.88 6.34
CA GLN A 367 -10.53 -4.72 6.07
C GLN A 367 -10.25 -5.65 7.25
N ILE A 368 -10.01 -6.92 6.93
CA ILE A 368 -9.47 -7.91 7.84
C ILE A 368 -8.16 -8.46 7.25
N THR A 369 -7.14 -8.61 8.08
CA THR A 369 -5.81 -9.14 7.72
C THR A 369 -5.52 -10.35 8.60
N PHE A 370 -4.97 -11.39 8.08
CA PHE A 370 -4.67 -12.65 8.78
C PHE A 370 -3.32 -13.24 8.36
#